data_da1c1889dadda9f1c5192acb5667198c
#
_entry.id   da1c1889dadda9f1c5192acb5667198c
#
_cell.length_a   1.000
_cell.length_b   1.000
_cell.length_c   1.000
_cell.angle_alpha   90.00
_cell.angle_beta   90.00
_cell.angle_gamma   90.00
#
_symmetry.space_group_name_H-M   'P 1'
#
loop_
_entity.id
_entity.type
_entity.pdbx_description
1 polymer ?
#
loop_
_entity_poly.entity_id
_entity_poly.type
_entity_poly.pdbx_seq_one_letter_code
_entity_poly.pdbx_strand_id
1 'polypeptide(L)'
;MTTTNTFPAAVLFDHDGTLVDTEPVWAAAKVALTAEFGGTWTEQDTLDCLGLSMQFTLDRLRERGVNLPDEEINDLLVAKVHETLAQQPVEFLPGIERFLSEVHDAQIPAAIVTNATTSVARRTANAAPEGTFSVVIGNDETTNPKPDPQPYLLAAERLGVDPTQCVALEDSPSGVRSATAAGMRVIVVPGELEVPAELGTARLKHEELTLEAVRALA
;
A
#
# COMPACT_ATOMS: atom_id res chain seq x y z
N MET A 1 -15.37 -25.92 22.01
CA MET A 1 -15.64 -24.48 21.81
C MET A 1 -15.74 -24.27 20.32
N THR A 2 -16.95 -24.10 19.80
CA THR A 2 -17.16 -23.79 18.37
C THR A 2 -16.69 -22.33 18.16
N THR A 3 -15.52 -22.15 17.57
CA THR A 3 -15.14 -20.85 17.00
C THR A 3 -16.17 -20.53 15.92
N THR A 4 -17.08 -19.61 16.21
CA THR A 4 -17.87 -18.97 15.16
C THR A 4 -16.86 -18.28 14.25
N ASN A 5 -16.62 -18.91 13.09
CA ASN A 5 -15.76 -18.33 12.05
C ASN A 5 -16.48 -17.08 11.54
N THR A 6 -16.19 -15.94 12.13
CA THR A 6 -16.78 -14.66 11.71
C THR A 6 -15.92 -14.12 10.57
N PHE A 7 -16.45 -14.19 9.36
CA PHE A 7 -15.83 -13.53 8.19
C PHE A 7 -15.92 -11.99 8.34
N PRO A 8 -14.88 -11.25 7.99
CA PRO A 8 -13.54 -11.71 7.65
C PRO A 8 -12.73 -12.10 8.89
N ALA A 9 -11.80 -13.07 8.75
CA ALA A 9 -10.85 -13.41 9.80
C ALA A 9 -9.81 -12.32 10.01
N ALA A 10 -9.49 -11.56 8.97
CA ALA A 10 -8.65 -10.36 9.00
C ALA A 10 -8.94 -9.45 7.79
N VAL A 11 -8.60 -8.16 7.93
CA VAL A 11 -8.59 -7.20 6.82
C VAL A 11 -7.16 -6.75 6.57
N LEU A 12 -6.67 -6.95 5.35
CA LEU A 12 -5.33 -6.57 4.94
C LEU A 12 -5.42 -5.38 3.96
N PHE A 13 -4.67 -4.35 4.25
CA PHE A 13 -4.72 -3.10 3.51
C PHE A 13 -3.43 -2.92 2.72
N ASP A 14 -3.53 -2.61 1.43
CA ASP A 14 -2.46 -1.89 0.79
C ASP A 14 -2.30 -0.50 1.42
N HIS A 15 -1.20 0.19 1.11
CA HIS A 15 -0.84 1.46 1.71
C HIS A 15 -1.12 2.64 0.79
N ASP A 16 -0.35 2.73 -0.29
CA ASP A 16 -0.36 3.87 -1.21
C ASP A 16 -1.58 3.81 -2.14
N GLY A 17 -2.42 4.83 -2.18
CA GLY A 17 -3.67 4.82 -2.94
C GLY A 17 -4.83 4.06 -2.27
N THR A 18 -4.56 3.31 -1.20
CA THR A 18 -5.58 2.56 -0.44
C THR A 18 -5.87 3.18 0.92
N LEU A 19 -4.86 3.42 1.75
CA LEU A 19 -4.99 4.07 3.06
C LEU A 19 -4.73 5.56 2.98
N VAL A 20 -3.70 5.96 2.26
CA VAL A 20 -3.16 7.32 2.16
C VAL A 20 -2.77 7.62 0.72
N ASP A 21 -2.76 8.91 0.37
CA ASP A 21 -2.19 9.39 -0.89
C ASP A 21 -0.76 9.86 -0.63
N THR A 22 0.22 9.06 -1.05
CA THR A 22 1.64 9.41 -0.93
C THR A 22 2.27 9.88 -2.25
N GLU A 23 1.55 9.83 -3.37
CA GLU A 23 2.10 10.22 -4.68
C GLU A 23 2.64 11.66 -4.69
N PRO A 24 1.99 12.67 -4.08
CA PRO A 24 2.55 14.01 -3.99
C PRO A 24 3.91 14.04 -3.26
N VAL A 25 4.11 13.17 -2.28
CA VAL A 25 5.37 13.08 -1.52
C VAL A 25 6.46 12.43 -2.38
N TRP A 26 6.15 11.37 -3.10
CA TRP A 26 7.07 10.72 -4.04
C TRP A 26 7.45 11.68 -5.18
N ALA A 27 6.49 12.43 -5.72
CA ALA A 27 6.74 13.43 -6.75
C ALA A 27 7.68 14.54 -6.22
N ALA A 28 7.43 15.08 -5.04
CA ALA A 28 8.27 16.07 -4.41
C ALA A 28 9.69 15.55 -4.13
N ALA A 29 9.82 14.29 -3.69
CA ALA A 29 11.12 13.67 -3.46
C ALA A 29 11.94 13.51 -4.76
N LYS A 30 11.29 13.13 -5.88
CA LYS A 30 11.92 13.04 -7.22
C LYS A 30 12.42 14.43 -7.68
N VAL A 31 11.59 15.48 -7.50
CA VAL A 31 11.96 16.86 -7.80
C VAL A 31 13.18 17.29 -6.97
N ALA A 32 13.13 17.08 -5.66
CA ALA A 32 14.20 17.50 -4.75
C ALA A 32 15.50 16.74 -5.05
N LEU A 33 15.44 15.42 -5.23
CA LEU A 33 16.61 14.62 -5.55
C LEU A 33 17.25 15.06 -6.85
N THR A 34 16.48 15.25 -7.91
CA THR A 34 16.99 15.69 -9.22
C THR A 34 17.65 17.06 -9.13
N ALA A 35 17.06 18.00 -8.38
CA ALA A 35 17.62 19.35 -8.19
C ALA A 35 18.98 19.34 -7.47
N GLU A 36 19.22 18.45 -6.52
CA GLU A 36 20.51 18.28 -5.82
C GLU A 36 21.66 17.90 -6.77
N PHE A 37 21.32 17.22 -7.88
CA PHE A 37 22.28 16.85 -8.92
C PHE A 37 22.31 17.84 -10.10
N GLY A 38 21.66 19.01 -9.93
CA GLY A 38 21.65 20.08 -10.94
C GLY A 38 20.72 19.82 -12.13
N GLY A 39 19.87 18.80 -12.04
CA GLY A 39 18.87 18.48 -13.06
C GLY A 39 17.51 19.11 -12.77
N THR A 40 16.51 18.74 -13.58
CA THR A 40 15.12 19.17 -13.42
C THR A 40 14.20 18.00 -13.66
N TRP A 41 13.37 17.68 -12.66
CA TRP A 41 12.25 16.76 -12.79
C TRP A 41 10.99 17.55 -13.12
N THR A 42 10.29 17.15 -14.16
CA THR A 42 9.08 17.83 -14.64
C THR A 42 7.82 17.06 -14.24
N GLU A 43 6.67 17.73 -14.32
CA GLU A 43 5.37 17.07 -14.16
C GLU A 43 5.20 15.93 -15.19
N GLN A 44 5.69 16.12 -16.41
CA GLN A 44 5.65 15.07 -17.44
C GLN A 44 6.48 13.84 -17.04
N ASP A 45 7.64 14.02 -16.39
CA ASP A 45 8.42 12.89 -15.88
C ASP A 45 7.67 12.11 -14.81
N THR A 46 6.91 12.79 -13.96
CA THR A 46 6.02 12.13 -12.97
C THR A 46 4.96 11.30 -13.68
N LEU A 47 4.24 11.90 -14.65
CA LEU A 47 3.20 11.22 -15.41
C LEU A 47 3.75 10.01 -16.20
N ASP A 48 4.93 10.15 -16.80
CA ASP A 48 5.58 9.07 -17.55
C ASP A 48 6.00 7.89 -16.66
N CYS A 49 6.22 8.14 -15.36
CA CYS A 49 6.62 7.10 -14.41
C CYS A 49 5.43 6.42 -13.70
N LEU A 50 4.22 7.00 -13.81
CA LEU A 50 3.04 6.45 -13.16
C LEU A 50 2.79 5.00 -13.54
N GLY A 51 2.69 4.15 -12.52
CA GLY A 51 2.38 2.74 -12.69
C GLY A 51 3.46 1.88 -13.32
N LEU A 52 4.63 2.45 -13.59
CA LEU A 52 5.78 1.73 -14.08
C LEU A 52 6.64 1.21 -12.91
N SER A 53 7.61 0.35 -13.23
CA SER A 53 8.52 -0.21 -12.23
C SER A 53 9.42 0.86 -11.62
N MET A 54 9.90 0.63 -10.39
CA MET A 54 10.94 1.46 -9.77
C MET A 54 12.16 1.61 -10.70
N GLN A 55 12.53 0.55 -11.43
CA GLN A 55 13.64 0.62 -12.38
C GLN A 55 13.44 1.70 -13.44
N PHE A 56 12.21 1.87 -13.97
CA PHE A 56 11.91 2.94 -14.92
C PHE A 56 12.11 4.32 -14.29
N THR A 57 11.69 4.50 -13.03
CA THR A 57 11.90 5.73 -12.27
C THR A 57 13.40 6.02 -12.06
N LEU A 58 14.20 4.99 -11.71
CA LEU A 58 15.65 5.12 -11.55
C LEU A 58 16.33 5.51 -12.86
N ASP A 59 15.94 4.91 -13.97
CA ASP A 59 16.47 5.24 -15.30
C ASP A 59 16.12 6.69 -15.70
N ARG A 60 14.88 7.11 -15.43
CA ARG A 60 14.45 8.50 -15.66
C ARG A 60 15.20 9.49 -14.78
N LEU A 61 15.46 9.18 -13.51
CA LEU A 61 16.28 10.02 -12.62
C LEU A 61 17.71 10.19 -13.16
N ARG A 62 18.31 9.12 -13.73
CA ARG A 62 19.61 9.21 -14.40
C ARG A 62 19.57 10.10 -15.62
N GLU A 63 18.56 9.97 -16.47
CA GLU A 63 18.36 10.86 -17.63
C GLU A 63 18.26 12.33 -17.20
N ARG A 64 17.77 12.59 -15.98
CA ARG A 64 17.66 13.93 -15.38
C ARG A 64 18.89 14.37 -14.58
N GLY A 65 19.99 13.60 -14.62
CA GLY A 65 21.29 13.99 -14.08
C GLY A 65 21.71 13.27 -12.79
N VAL A 66 20.90 12.40 -12.22
CA VAL A 66 21.24 11.64 -11.01
C VAL A 66 22.10 10.43 -11.40
N ASN A 67 23.39 10.64 -11.65
CA ASN A 67 24.31 9.61 -12.15
C ASN A 67 24.92 8.79 -11.01
N LEU A 68 24.11 7.98 -10.35
CA LEU A 68 24.50 7.08 -9.26
C LEU A 68 24.06 5.64 -9.57
N PRO A 69 24.62 4.62 -8.85
CA PRO A 69 24.09 3.26 -8.85
C PRO A 69 22.62 3.21 -8.41
N ASP A 70 21.86 2.23 -8.90
CA ASP A 70 20.43 2.05 -8.59
C ASP A 70 20.13 2.05 -7.10
N GLU A 71 20.90 1.30 -6.33
CA GLU A 71 20.76 1.18 -4.88
C GLU A 71 20.91 2.54 -4.19
N GLU A 72 21.90 3.33 -4.56
CA GLU A 72 22.13 4.67 -3.99
C GLU A 72 21.00 5.64 -4.35
N ILE A 73 20.51 5.61 -5.61
CA ILE A 73 19.38 6.47 -6.02
C ILE A 73 18.14 6.10 -5.22
N ASN A 74 17.85 4.82 -5.09
CA ASN A 74 16.69 4.33 -4.34
C ASN A 74 16.78 4.74 -2.87
N ASP A 75 17.93 4.57 -2.22
CA ASP A 75 18.13 4.93 -0.82
C ASP A 75 17.96 6.43 -0.59
N LEU A 76 18.50 7.27 -1.47
CA LEU A 76 18.34 8.72 -1.40
C LEU A 76 16.88 9.14 -1.61
N LEU A 77 16.20 8.52 -2.57
CA LEU A 77 14.78 8.80 -2.85
C LEU A 77 13.92 8.43 -1.65
N VAL A 78 14.09 7.23 -1.12
CA VAL A 78 13.36 6.75 0.08
C VAL A 78 13.66 7.65 1.29
N ALA A 79 14.92 8.06 1.49
CA ALA A 79 15.28 8.97 2.58
C ALA A 79 14.54 10.32 2.47
N LYS A 80 14.39 10.89 1.26
CA LYS A 80 13.64 12.13 1.02
C LYS A 80 12.14 11.96 1.25
N VAL A 81 11.57 10.83 0.85
CA VAL A 81 10.18 10.49 1.16
C VAL A 81 9.97 10.45 2.68
N HIS A 82 10.87 9.76 3.40
CA HIS A 82 10.82 9.70 4.86
C HIS A 82 10.92 11.08 5.52
N GLU A 83 11.86 11.92 5.06
CA GLU A 83 12.04 13.27 5.57
C GLU A 83 10.78 14.12 5.38
N THR A 84 10.19 14.05 4.17
CA THR A 84 8.96 14.80 3.85
C THR A 84 7.78 14.30 4.68
N LEU A 85 7.57 12.99 4.75
CA LEU A 85 6.52 12.40 5.57
C LEU A 85 6.71 12.70 7.05
N ALA A 86 7.95 12.79 7.57
CA ALA A 86 8.20 13.12 8.97
C ALA A 86 7.71 14.51 9.37
N GLN A 87 7.58 15.42 8.41
CA GLN A 87 7.17 16.81 8.63
C GLN A 87 5.67 17.05 8.43
N GLN A 88 4.93 16.07 7.90
CA GLN A 88 3.51 16.21 7.58
C GLN A 88 2.67 15.26 8.46
N PRO A 89 1.45 15.62 8.86
CA PRO A 89 0.53 14.67 9.47
C PRO A 89 0.19 13.55 8.46
N VAL A 90 -0.19 12.37 8.97
CA VAL A 90 -0.77 11.33 8.12
C VAL A 90 -2.22 11.71 7.85
N GLU A 91 -2.56 11.87 6.59
CA GLU A 91 -3.93 12.13 6.15
C GLU A 91 -4.46 10.88 5.44
N PHE A 92 -5.44 10.24 6.05
CA PHE A 92 -6.11 9.08 5.46
C PHE A 92 -7.02 9.52 4.31
N LEU A 93 -7.15 8.66 3.31
CA LEU A 93 -8.11 8.86 2.23
C LEU A 93 -9.55 8.92 2.78
N PRO A 94 -10.47 9.63 2.08
CA PRO A 94 -11.83 9.83 2.56
C PRO A 94 -12.54 8.51 2.94
N GLY A 95 -13.11 8.43 4.14
CA GLY A 95 -13.81 7.25 4.65
C GLY A 95 -12.94 6.20 5.33
N ILE A 96 -11.62 6.22 5.13
CA ILE A 96 -10.69 5.23 5.71
C ILE A 96 -10.65 5.30 7.24
N GLU A 97 -10.58 6.48 7.85
CA GLU A 97 -10.56 6.60 9.32
C GLU A 97 -11.79 5.96 9.96
N ARG A 98 -12.98 6.18 9.37
CA ARG A 98 -14.21 5.55 9.83
C ARG A 98 -14.12 4.03 9.71
N PHE A 99 -13.68 3.53 8.55
CA PHE A 99 -13.58 2.09 8.33
C PHE A 99 -12.54 1.42 9.25
N LEU A 100 -11.40 2.06 9.49
CA LEU A 100 -10.41 1.60 10.47
C LEU A 100 -10.99 1.53 11.89
N SER A 101 -11.82 2.51 12.27
CA SER A 101 -12.52 2.49 13.56
C SER A 101 -13.51 1.32 13.65
N GLU A 102 -14.27 1.04 12.59
CA GLU A 102 -15.18 -0.11 12.56
C GLU A 102 -14.43 -1.45 12.69
N VAL A 103 -13.28 -1.60 12.00
CA VAL A 103 -12.41 -2.79 12.07
C VAL A 103 -11.84 -2.95 13.47
N HIS A 104 -11.35 -1.86 14.06
CA HIS A 104 -10.80 -1.81 15.42
C HIS A 104 -11.85 -2.20 16.46
N ASP A 105 -13.02 -1.56 16.44
CA ASP A 105 -14.10 -1.78 17.41
C ASP A 105 -14.66 -3.22 17.33
N ALA A 106 -14.66 -3.80 16.13
CA ALA A 106 -15.02 -5.19 15.91
C ALA A 106 -13.92 -6.19 16.32
N GLN A 107 -12.74 -5.69 16.74
CA GLN A 107 -11.57 -6.50 17.09
C GLN A 107 -11.13 -7.46 15.97
N ILE A 108 -11.29 -7.05 14.72
CA ILE A 108 -10.84 -7.81 13.56
C ILE A 108 -9.35 -7.54 13.36
N PRO A 109 -8.49 -8.57 13.32
CA PRO A 109 -7.08 -8.41 13.03
C PRO A 109 -6.85 -7.66 11.71
N ALA A 110 -5.91 -6.71 11.70
CA ALA A 110 -5.57 -5.98 10.50
C ALA A 110 -4.07 -5.89 10.27
N ALA A 111 -3.69 -5.83 8.99
CA ALA A 111 -2.31 -5.64 8.55
C ALA A 111 -2.22 -4.61 7.44
N ILE A 112 -1.05 -3.96 7.34
CA ILE A 112 -0.66 -3.21 6.14
C ILE A 112 0.31 -4.08 5.33
N VAL A 113 0.10 -4.15 4.01
CA VAL A 113 0.94 -4.91 3.07
C VAL A 113 1.26 -4.01 1.88
N THR A 114 2.52 -3.61 1.72
CA THR A 114 2.92 -2.60 0.72
C THR A 114 4.24 -2.93 0.01
N ASN A 115 4.43 -2.36 -1.18
CA ASN A 115 5.72 -2.33 -1.87
C ASN A 115 6.62 -1.14 -1.41
N ALA A 116 6.12 -0.26 -0.54
CA ALA A 116 6.95 0.69 0.19
C ALA A 116 7.74 -0.02 1.32
N THR A 117 8.65 0.69 1.98
CA THR A 117 9.38 0.13 3.13
C THR A 117 8.48 0.02 4.36
N THR A 118 8.75 -0.97 5.22
CA THR A 118 8.05 -1.17 6.49
C THR A 118 8.03 0.10 7.35
N SER A 119 9.12 0.88 7.32
CA SER A 119 9.24 2.11 8.11
C SER A 119 8.27 3.21 7.67
N VAL A 120 8.02 3.36 6.36
CA VAL A 120 7.01 4.28 5.82
C VAL A 120 5.62 3.85 6.26
N ALA A 121 5.25 2.59 6.03
CA ALA A 121 3.92 2.07 6.34
C ALA A 121 3.63 2.05 7.85
N ARG A 122 4.65 1.83 8.70
CA ARG A 122 4.50 1.84 10.16
C ARG A 122 4.07 3.20 10.70
N ARG A 123 4.44 4.28 10.04
CA ARG A 123 3.98 5.61 10.41
C ARG A 123 2.47 5.75 10.24
N THR A 124 1.93 5.25 9.12
CA THR A 124 0.48 5.20 8.88
C THR A 124 -0.23 4.30 9.88
N ALA A 125 0.36 3.14 10.19
CA ALA A 125 -0.16 2.25 11.23
C ALA A 125 -0.26 2.94 12.60
N ASN A 126 0.73 3.76 12.97
CA ASN A 126 0.75 4.50 14.24
C ASN A 126 -0.23 5.68 14.28
N ALA A 127 -0.73 6.16 13.14
CA ALA A 127 -1.73 7.22 13.06
C ALA A 127 -3.17 6.68 13.16
N ALA A 128 -3.38 5.39 12.93
CA ALA A 128 -4.66 4.71 13.14
C ALA A 128 -4.98 4.55 14.64
N PRO A 129 -6.24 4.22 15.02
CA PRO A 129 -6.55 3.86 16.41
C PRO A 129 -5.58 2.82 16.96
N GLU A 130 -5.11 3.03 18.19
CA GLU A 130 -4.06 2.19 18.80
C GLU A 130 -4.45 0.71 18.78
N GLY A 131 -3.56 -0.14 18.27
CA GLY A 131 -3.79 -1.59 18.18
C GLY A 131 -4.56 -2.06 16.95
N THR A 132 -4.99 -1.17 16.06
CA THR A 132 -5.67 -1.57 14.79
C THR A 132 -4.76 -2.46 13.95
N PHE A 133 -3.52 -2.03 13.69
CA PHE A 133 -2.58 -2.79 12.89
C PHE A 133 -1.56 -3.52 13.77
N SER A 134 -1.66 -4.84 13.83
CA SER A 134 -0.69 -5.68 14.55
C SER A 134 0.47 -6.15 13.66
N VAL A 135 0.31 -6.11 12.33
CA VAL A 135 1.31 -6.52 11.34
C VAL A 135 1.47 -5.44 10.28
N VAL A 136 2.72 -5.16 9.90
CA VAL A 136 3.08 -4.29 8.77
C VAL A 136 4.15 -5.03 7.96
N ILE A 137 3.87 -5.28 6.68
CA ILE A 137 4.76 -5.93 5.73
C ILE A 137 5.11 -4.93 4.64
N GLY A 138 6.36 -4.50 4.63
CA GLY A 138 6.96 -3.72 3.53
C GLY A 138 7.78 -4.59 2.59
N ASN A 139 8.32 -3.98 1.54
CA ASN A 139 9.18 -4.66 0.57
C ASN A 139 10.49 -5.19 1.17
N ASP A 140 10.96 -4.58 2.26
CA ASP A 140 12.14 -4.97 3.04
C ASP A 140 11.90 -6.22 3.92
N GLU A 141 10.67 -6.70 4.02
CA GLU A 141 10.29 -7.91 4.75
C GLU A 141 10.10 -9.14 3.84
N THR A 142 10.17 -8.97 2.53
CA THR A 142 9.88 -10.02 1.55
C THR A 142 10.96 -10.12 0.48
N THR A 143 11.20 -11.34 -0.02
CA THR A 143 12.12 -11.56 -1.15
C THR A 143 11.42 -11.25 -2.49
N ASN A 144 10.12 -11.54 -2.57
CA ASN A 144 9.32 -11.33 -3.77
C ASN A 144 8.22 -10.31 -3.45
N PRO A 145 8.31 -9.08 -3.99
CA PRO A 145 7.27 -8.07 -3.79
C PRO A 145 6.01 -8.38 -4.63
N LYS A 146 4.92 -7.62 -4.43
CA LYS A 146 3.75 -7.67 -5.32
C LYS A 146 4.20 -7.51 -6.79
N PRO A 147 3.70 -8.31 -7.72
CA PRO A 147 2.48 -9.14 -7.67
C PRO A 147 2.66 -10.58 -7.14
N ASP A 148 3.81 -10.95 -6.58
CA ASP A 148 3.97 -12.25 -5.92
C ASP A 148 3.05 -12.33 -4.68
N PRO A 149 2.44 -13.49 -4.35
CA PRO A 149 1.57 -13.63 -3.19
C PRO A 149 2.30 -13.56 -1.85
N GLN A 150 3.62 -13.65 -1.82
CA GLN A 150 4.43 -13.74 -0.61
C GLN A 150 4.10 -12.66 0.44
N PRO A 151 3.94 -11.34 0.10
CA PRO A 151 3.66 -10.32 1.11
C PRO A 151 2.33 -10.57 1.85
N TYR A 152 1.28 -10.93 1.12
CA TYR A 152 -0.03 -11.22 1.71
C TYR A 152 -0.04 -12.52 2.51
N LEU A 153 0.62 -13.57 2.02
CA LEU A 153 0.77 -14.83 2.74
C LEU A 153 1.54 -14.64 4.05
N LEU A 154 2.63 -13.86 4.03
CA LEU A 154 3.41 -13.54 5.22
C LEU A 154 2.60 -12.74 6.25
N ALA A 155 1.77 -11.79 5.78
CA ALA A 155 0.89 -11.04 6.66
C ALA A 155 -0.15 -11.95 7.34
N ALA A 156 -0.80 -12.84 6.57
CA ALA A 156 -1.77 -13.80 7.11
C ALA A 156 -1.12 -14.77 8.11
N GLU A 157 0.09 -15.26 7.82
CA GLU A 157 0.88 -16.11 8.72
C GLU A 157 1.16 -15.39 10.05
N ARG A 158 1.63 -14.14 10.00
CA ARG A 158 1.93 -13.35 11.22
C ARG A 158 0.67 -13.00 12.02
N LEU A 159 -0.48 -12.86 11.37
CA LEU A 159 -1.78 -12.69 12.01
C LEU A 159 -2.34 -14.01 12.57
N GLY A 160 -1.81 -15.16 12.14
CA GLY A 160 -2.30 -16.48 12.53
C GLY A 160 -3.67 -16.84 11.94
N VAL A 161 -3.97 -16.37 10.72
CA VAL A 161 -5.27 -16.54 10.04
C VAL A 161 -5.12 -17.29 8.71
N ASP A 162 -6.22 -17.92 8.27
CA ASP A 162 -6.31 -18.52 6.94
C ASP A 162 -6.51 -17.42 5.89
N PRO A 163 -5.62 -17.28 4.88
CA PRO A 163 -5.75 -16.27 3.82
C PRO A 163 -7.10 -16.31 3.10
N THR A 164 -7.70 -17.51 2.93
CA THR A 164 -8.99 -17.67 2.25
C THR A 164 -10.17 -17.06 3.02
N GLN A 165 -9.97 -16.80 4.30
CA GLN A 165 -10.95 -16.14 5.18
C GLN A 165 -10.66 -14.63 5.34
N CYS A 166 -9.67 -14.10 4.63
CA CYS A 166 -9.28 -12.70 4.69
C CYS A 166 -9.85 -11.89 3.53
N VAL A 167 -9.95 -10.59 3.76
CA VAL A 167 -10.24 -9.59 2.72
C VAL A 167 -9.05 -8.66 2.59
N ALA A 168 -8.60 -8.44 1.35
CA ALA A 168 -7.61 -7.43 1.02
C ALA A 168 -8.28 -6.22 0.36
N LEU A 169 -7.81 -5.01 0.68
CA LEU A 169 -8.14 -3.77 0.00
C LEU A 169 -6.94 -3.34 -0.84
N GLU A 170 -7.18 -3.05 -2.11
CA GLU A 170 -6.14 -2.76 -3.09
C GLU A 170 -6.62 -1.79 -4.16
N ASP A 171 -5.72 -0.94 -4.65
CA ASP A 171 -5.98 0.03 -5.71
C ASP A 171 -5.22 -0.28 -7.02
N SER A 172 -4.25 -1.21 -6.97
CA SER A 172 -3.32 -1.46 -8.07
C SER A 172 -3.49 -2.85 -8.70
N PRO A 173 -3.23 -3.00 -10.04
CA PRO A 173 -3.25 -4.31 -10.68
C PRO A 173 -2.25 -5.31 -10.10
N SER A 174 -1.09 -4.85 -9.64
CA SER A 174 -0.05 -5.71 -9.04
C SER A 174 -0.49 -6.23 -7.67
N GLY A 175 -1.06 -5.38 -6.85
CA GLY A 175 -1.54 -5.74 -5.53
C GLY A 175 -2.76 -6.65 -5.58
N VAL A 176 -3.73 -6.35 -6.47
CA VAL A 176 -4.89 -7.22 -6.68
C VAL A 176 -4.48 -8.63 -7.10
N ARG A 177 -3.48 -8.75 -8.01
CA ARG A 177 -2.95 -10.08 -8.39
C ARG A 177 -2.28 -10.79 -7.21
N SER A 178 -1.50 -10.06 -6.43
CA SER A 178 -0.80 -10.58 -5.25
C SER A 178 -1.79 -11.15 -4.21
N ALA A 179 -2.78 -10.36 -3.81
CA ALA A 179 -3.79 -10.76 -2.83
C ALA A 179 -4.68 -11.91 -3.36
N THR A 180 -5.07 -11.85 -4.65
CA THR A 180 -5.84 -12.94 -5.28
C THR A 180 -5.03 -14.24 -5.33
N ALA A 181 -3.75 -14.18 -5.70
CA ALA A 181 -2.86 -15.34 -5.72
C ALA A 181 -2.61 -15.91 -4.32
N ALA A 182 -2.70 -15.09 -3.27
CA ALA A 182 -2.68 -15.52 -1.88
C ALA A 182 -4.01 -16.18 -1.42
N GLY A 183 -5.04 -16.21 -2.27
CA GLY A 183 -6.34 -16.84 -2.00
C GLY A 183 -7.33 -15.92 -1.26
N MET A 184 -7.04 -14.64 -1.13
CA MET A 184 -7.90 -13.67 -0.44
C MET A 184 -9.04 -13.18 -1.34
N ARG A 185 -10.14 -12.73 -0.74
CA ARG A 185 -11.10 -11.87 -1.45
C ARG A 185 -10.56 -10.46 -1.52
N VAL A 186 -10.71 -9.80 -2.68
CA VAL A 186 -10.10 -8.49 -2.90
C VAL A 186 -11.17 -7.46 -3.22
N ILE A 187 -11.26 -6.42 -2.41
CA ILE A 187 -12.00 -5.20 -2.72
C ILE A 187 -11.04 -4.25 -3.43
N VAL A 188 -11.39 -3.90 -4.65
CA VAL A 188 -10.65 -2.90 -5.44
C VAL A 188 -11.22 -1.53 -5.11
N VAL A 189 -10.37 -0.64 -4.61
CA VAL A 189 -10.68 0.78 -4.40
C VAL A 189 -10.13 1.61 -5.55
N PRO A 190 -10.63 2.84 -5.78
CA PRO A 190 -10.07 3.73 -6.80
C PRO A 190 -8.62 4.08 -6.49
N GLY A 191 -7.76 3.93 -7.48
CA GLY A 191 -6.36 4.32 -7.46
C GLY A 191 -5.98 5.03 -8.75
N GLU A 192 -4.70 5.31 -8.92
CA GLU A 192 -4.18 5.98 -10.12
C GLU A 192 -4.20 5.09 -11.36
N LEU A 193 -4.08 3.77 -11.15
CA LEU A 193 -4.06 2.79 -12.22
C LEU A 193 -5.41 2.12 -12.38
N GLU A 194 -5.84 1.96 -13.63
CA GLU A 194 -7.02 1.17 -13.91
C GLU A 194 -6.76 -0.31 -13.63
N VAL A 195 -7.45 -0.85 -12.64
CA VAL A 195 -7.44 -2.29 -12.38
C VAL A 195 -8.40 -2.97 -13.36
N PRO A 196 -7.94 -3.94 -14.19
CA PRO A 196 -8.80 -4.67 -15.13
C PRO A 196 -10.05 -5.25 -14.47
N ALA A 197 -11.19 -5.18 -15.18
CA ALA A 197 -12.50 -5.50 -14.60
C ALA A 197 -12.62 -6.96 -14.10
N GLU A 198 -11.83 -7.86 -14.69
CA GLU A 198 -11.77 -9.28 -14.33
C GLU A 198 -10.97 -9.57 -13.04
N LEU A 199 -10.25 -8.58 -12.52
CA LEU A 199 -9.47 -8.71 -11.28
C LEU A 199 -10.25 -8.21 -10.08
N GLY A 200 -10.04 -8.86 -8.94
CA GLY A 200 -10.68 -8.54 -7.67
C GLY A 200 -12.06 -9.19 -7.50
N THR A 201 -12.55 -9.18 -6.27
CA THR A 201 -13.84 -9.78 -5.91
C THR A 201 -14.97 -8.76 -5.98
N ALA A 202 -14.71 -7.53 -5.55
CA ALA A 202 -15.66 -6.41 -5.54
C ALA A 202 -14.93 -5.08 -5.81
N ARG A 203 -15.72 -4.04 -6.11
CA ARG A 203 -15.24 -2.68 -6.28
C ARG A 203 -16.08 -1.74 -5.44
N LEU A 204 -15.42 -0.95 -4.59
CA LEU A 204 -16.04 0.05 -3.72
C LEU A 204 -15.20 1.32 -3.75
N LYS A 205 -15.85 2.47 -3.63
CA LYS A 205 -15.13 3.70 -3.33
C LYS A 205 -14.68 3.70 -1.86
N HIS A 206 -13.67 4.48 -1.54
CA HIS A 206 -13.16 4.57 -0.17
C HIS A 206 -14.28 4.96 0.82
N GLU A 207 -15.18 5.87 0.44
CA GLU A 207 -16.30 6.30 1.27
C GLU A 207 -17.41 5.26 1.43
N GLU A 208 -17.43 4.24 0.57
CA GLU A 208 -18.39 3.14 0.62
C GLU A 208 -17.88 1.95 1.48
N LEU A 209 -16.61 1.99 1.89
CA LEU A 209 -16.03 0.96 2.75
C LEU A 209 -16.71 0.97 4.11
N THR A 210 -17.33 -0.15 4.45
CA THR A 210 -17.91 -0.45 5.76
C THR A 210 -17.68 -1.91 6.09
N LEU A 211 -17.70 -2.25 7.37
CA LEU A 211 -17.58 -3.65 7.78
C LEU A 211 -18.77 -4.49 7.29
N GLU A 212 -19.94 -3.90 7.12
CA GLU A 212 -21.10 -4.55 6.51
C GLU A 212 -20.83 -4.92 5.05
N ALA A 213 -20.30 -3.98 4.25
CA ALA A 213 -19.94 -4.22 2.86
C ALA A 213 -18.88 -5.33 2.72
N VAL A 214 -17.87 -5.33 3.61
CA VAL A 214 -16.85 -6.39 3.65
C VAL A 214 -17.47 -7.76 3.99
N ARG A 215 -18.36 -7.82 4.98
CA ARG A 215 -19.05 -9.06 5.38
C ARG A 215 -19.97 -9.61 4.31
N ALA A 216 -20.52 -8.75 3.47
CA ALA A 216 -21.35 -9.17 2.34
C ALA A 216 -20.61 -9.96 1.26
N LEU A 217 -19.27 -10.03 1.34
CA LEU A 217 -18.44 -10.85 0.45
C LEU A 217 -18.29 -12.30 0.93
N ALA A 218 -18.84 -12.67 2.08
CA ALA A 218 -18.74 -14.00 2.68
C ALA A 218 -19.24 -15.15 1.79
#